data_8357cb9d757c4d0a8a06b4b73e50092e
#
_entry.id   8357cb9d757c4d0a8a06b4b73e50092e
#
_cell.length_a   1.000
_cell.length_b   1.000
_cell.length_c   1.000
_cell.angle_alpha   90.00
_cell.angle_beta   90.00
_cell.angle_gamma   90.00
#
_symmetry.space_group_name_H-M   'P 1'
#
loop_
_entity.id
_entity.type
_entity.pdbx_description
1 polymer ?
#
loop_
_entity_poly.entity_id
_entity_poly.type
_entity_poly.pdbx_seq_one_letter_code
_entity_poly.pdbx_strand_id
1 'polypeptide(L)'
;MIQFGEGNFLRAFVDWIIWNMNQKTDFNGSVVVVQPIAQGMADWLNGQDCLYHVNLQGRENGQPVNTLERIDCISRALNPYTQNQAFMALADQPEIRFVISNTTEAGIAFDPECKLEDAPASSYPGKLVQLLYRRWQTFNGDPSKGLIIFPCELIFLNGHVLKDCI
;
A
#
# COMPACT_ATOMS: atom_id res chain seq x y z
N MET A 1 3.59 -7.08 -1.43
CA MET A 1 2.42 -6.36 -0.85
C MET A 1 2.18 -5.09 -1.64
N ILE A 2 0.92 -4.70 -1.85
CA ILE A 2 0.55 -3.37 -2.38
C ILE A 2 0.23 -2.46 -1.21
N GLN A 3 0.76 -1.24 -1.21
CA GLN A 3 0.52 -0.25 -0.18
C GLN A 3 -0.07 1.03 -0.80
N PHE A 4 -1.33 1.33 -0.49
CA PHE A 4 -1.94 2.60 -0.87
C PHE A 4 -1.66 3.67 0.18
N GLY A 5 -0.84 4.63 -0.20
CA GLY A 5 -0.36 5.71 0.63
C GLY A 5 1.14 5.65 0.88
N GLU A 6 1.77 6.81 0.77
CA GLU A 6 3.21 7.03 0.94
C GLU A 6 3.54 7.86 2.17
N GLY A 7 2.57 8.03 3.07
CA GLY A 7 2.70 8.84 4.27
C GLY A 7 3.60 8.24 5.34
N ASN A 8 3.96 9.06 6.33
CA ASN A 8 4.86 8.68 7.42
C ASN A 8 4.37 7.50 8.25
N PHE A 9 3.05 7.37 8.43
CA PHE A 9 2.50 6.26 9.21
C PHE A 9 2.86 4.91 8.58
N LEU A 10 2.55 4.71 7.32
CA LEU A 10 2.86 3.43 6.67
C LEU A 10 4.37 3.19 6.60
N ARG A 11 5.15 4.20 6.22
CA ARG A 11 6.61 4.09 6.11
C ARG A 11 7.31 3.81 7.43
N ALA A 12 6.88 4.46 8.52
CA ALA A 12 7.54 4.30 9.81
C ALA A 12 6.95 3.15 10.67
N PHE A 13 5.82 2.60 10.30
CA PHE A 13 5.17 1.52 11.04
C PHE A 13 5.09 0.23 10.23
N VAL A 14 4.37 0.23 9.10
CA VAL A 14 4.14 -0.99 8.32
C VAL A 14 5.41 -1.44 7.60
N ASP A 15 6.06 -0.54 6.86
CA ASP A 15 7.30 -0.88 6.15
C ASP A 15 8.41 -1.24 7.12
N TRP A 16 8.48 -0.57 8.28
CA TRP A 16 9.39 -0.95 9.36
C TRP A 16 9.11 -2.37 9.89
N ILE A 17 7.84 -2.78 10.03
CA ILE A 17 7.49 -4.15 10.41
C ILE A 17 7.95 -5.14 9.33
N ILE A 18 7.67 -4.87 8.06
CA ILE A 18 8.10 -5.74 6.94
C ILE A 18 9.62 -5.85 6.91
N TRP A 19 10.32 -4.71 7.05
CA TRP A 19 11.77 -4.70 7.13
C TRP A 19 12.29 -5.56 8.30
N ASN A 20 11.73 -5.41 9.49
CA ASN A 20 12.09 -6.24 10.65
C ASN A 20 11.83 -7.74 10.41
N MET A 21 10.71 -8.09 9.77
CA MET A 21 10.42 -9.48 9.41
C MET A 21 11.49 -10.02 8.47
N ASN A 22 11.90 -9.24 7.47
CA ASN A 22 12.97 -9.64 6.54
C ASN A 22 14.32 -9.81 7.25
N GLN A 23 14.62 -8.99 8.29
CA GLN A 23 15.88 -9.11 9.05
C GLN A 23 15.90 -10.29 10.02
N LYS A 24 14.75 -10.68 10.55
CA LYS A 24 14.64 -11.62 11.68
C LYS A 24 14.06 -12.97 11.28
N THR A 25 13.54 -13.12 10.09
CA THR A 25 12.89 -14.35 9.59
C THR A 25 13.17 -14.53 8.09
N ASP A 26 12.76 -15.68 7.54
CA ASP A 26 12.84 -15.97 6.10
C ASP A 26 11.66 -15.40 5.31
N PHE A 27 11.06 -14.29 5.78
CA PHE A 27 9.84 -13.73 5.18
C PHE A 27 10.06 -13.23 3.74
N ASN A 28 11.19 -12.58 3.47
CA ASN A 28 11.58 -12.05 2.15
C ASN A 28 10.46 -11.27 1.44
N GLY A 29 9.76 -10.41 2.19
CA GLY A 29 8.66 -9.61 1.69
C GLY A 29 9.11 -8.28 1.12
N SER A 30 8.43 -7.78 0.09
CA SER A 30 8.63 -6.43 -0.42
C SER A 30 7.33 -5.67 -0.62
N VAL A 31 7.43 -4.35 -0.69
CA VAL A 31 6.33 -3.41 -0.80
C VAL A 31 6.38 -2.70 -2.14
N VAL A 32 5.25 -2.61 -2.82
CA VAL A 32 5.02 -1.65 -3.91
C VAL A 32 4.11 -0.57 -3.37
N VAL A 33 4.63 0.65 -3.27
CA VAL A 33 3.85 1.82 -2.85
C VAL A 33 3.04 2.33 -4.02
N VAL A 34 1.76 2.62 -3.79
CA VAL A 34 0.85 3.21 -4.77
C VAL A 34 0.35 4.54 -4.23
N GLN A 35 0.66 5.60 -4.93
CA GLN A 35 0.21 6.96 -4.61
C GLN A 35 -1.30 7.06 -4.85
N PRO A 36 -2.12 7.43 -3.85
CA PRO A 36 -3.58 7.37 -3.99
C PRO A 36 -4.17 8.54 -4.78
N ILE A 37 -3.49 9.68 -4.83
CA ILE A 37 -3.93 10.91 -5.53
C ILE A 37 -2.89 11.37 -6.55
N ALA A 38 -3.25 12.30 -7.42
CA ALA A 38 -2.38 12.74 -8.52
C ALA A 38 -1.06 13.39 -8.05
N GLN A 39 -1.10 14.14 -6.95
CA GLN A 39 0.08 14.74 -6.32
C GLN A 39 0.51 13.89 -5.12
N GLY A 40 1.79 13.55 -5.05
CA GLY A 40 2.33 12.75 -3.95
C GLY A 40 3.84 12.55 -4.07
N MET A 41 4.34 11.52 -3.42
CA MET A 41 5.76 11.32 -3.19
C MET A 41 6.38 10.17 -4.00
N ALA A 42 5.64 9.56 -4.95
CA ALA A 42 6.13 8.37 -5.68
C ALA A 42 7.46 8.66 -6.41
N ASP A 43 7.55 9.79 -7.13
CA ASP A 43 8.77 10.15 -7.86
C ASP A 43 9.93 10.48 -6.91
N TRP A 44 9.63 11.13 -5.78
CA TRP A 44 10.64 11.40 -4.75
C TRP A 44 11.18 10.11 -4.13
N LEU A 45 10.32 9.16 -3.77
CA LEU A 45 10.74 7.86 -3.26
C LEU A 45 11.61 7.10 -4.26
N ASN A 46 11.19 7.05 -5.53
CA ASN A 46 11.98 6.40 -6.58
C ASN A 46 13.32 7.11 -6.81
N GLY A 47 13.37 8.44 -6.72
CA GLY A 47 14.59 9.23 -6.87
C GLY A 47 15.67 8.96 -5.82
N GLN A 48 15.31 8.33 -4.70
CA GLN A 48 16.22 7.87 -3.66
C GLN A 48 16.25 6.34 -3.52
N ASP A 49 15.96 5.61 -4.61
CA ASP A 49 15.92 4.14 -4.64
C ASP A 49 14.96 3.54 -3.59
N CYS A 50 13.93 4.28 -3.21
CA CYS A 50 12.98 3.95 -2.14
C CYS A 50 13.63 3.72 -0.76
N LEU A 51 14.87 4.16 -0.56
CA LEU A 51 15.60 4.06 0.71
C LEU A 51 15.29 5.25 1.60
N TYR A 52 15.09 5.00 2.87
CA TYR A 52 14.91 6.06 3.88
C TYR A 52 15.26 5.57 5.27
N HIS A 53 15.33 6.49 6.23
CA HIS A 53 15.61 6.15 7.61
C HIS A 53 14.38 6.35 8.49
N VAL A 54 14.19 5.43 9.42
CA VAL A 54 13.25 5.56 10.53
C VAL A 54 14.08 5.82 11.80
N ASN A 55 13.76 6.90 12.49
CA ASN A 55 14.36 7.22 13.77
C ASN A 55 13.44 6.73 14.91
N LEU A 56 13.88 5.69 15.60
CA LEU A 56 13.17 5.11 16.74
C LEU A 56 13.66 5.79 18.03
N GLN A 57 12.76 6.51 18.68
CA GLN A 57 13.03 7.19 19.94
C GLN A 57 12.11 6.66 21.03
N GLY A 58 12.70 6.33 22.19
CA GLY A 58 11.90 5.80 23.30
C GLY A 58 12.72 5.48 24.52
N ARG A 59 12.23 4.56 25.32
CA ARG A 59 12.94 4.01 26.48
C ARG A 59 12.92 2.49 26.44
N GLU A 60 14.07 1.88 26.63
CA GLU A 60 14.22 0.45 26.79
C GLU A 60 14.88 0.18 28.14
N ASN A 61 14.26 -0.64 28.99
CA ASN A 61 14.71 -0.91 30.36
C ASN A 61 14.98 0.36 31.20
N GLY A 62 14.15 1.41 30.97
CA GLY A 62 14.28 2.69 31.67
C GLY A 62 15.35 3.64 31.11
N GLN A 63 16.16 3.20 30.16
CA GLN A 63 17.20 4.02 29.52
C GLN A 63 16.68 4.63 28.21
N PRO A 64 17.06 5.87 27.87
CA PRO A 64 16.70 6.47 26.59
C PRO A 64 17.35 5.71 25.44
N VAL A 65 16.56 5.43 24.40
CA VAL A 65 17.01 4.80 23.15
C VAL A 65 16.74 5.76 22.00
N ASN A 66 17.71 5.89 21.13
CA ASN A 66 17.61 6.65 19.87
C ASN A 66 18.36 5.85 18.79
N THR A 67 17.61 5.14 17.95
CA THR A 67 18.18 4.26 16.92
C THR A 67 17.72 4.71 15.54
N LEU A 68 18.66 4.80 14.61
CA LEU A 68 18.37 5.12 13.21
C LEU A 68 18.46 3.84 12.38
N GLU A 69 17.33 3.44 11.78
CA GLU A 69 17.23 2.23 10.96
C GLU A 69 16.95 2.59 9.49
N ARG A 70 17.75 2.01 8.58
CA ARG A 70 17.58 2.19 7.15
C ARG A 70 16.59 1.16 6.61
N ILE A 71 15.48 1.65 6.08
CA ILE A 71 14.43 0.83 5.49
C ILE A 71 14.70 0.66 3.99
N ASP A 72 14.66 -0.59 3.51
CA ASP A 72 14.96 -0.99 2.14
C ASP A 72 13.97 -2.03 1.57
N CYS A 73 12.83 -2.22 2.22
CA CYS A 73 11.83 -3.21 1.80
C CYS A 73 10.88 -2.71 0.70
N ILE A 74 10.91 -1.42 0.34
CA ILE A 74 10.10 -0.88 -0.76
C ILE A 74 10.84 -1.12 -2.08
N SER A 75 10.23 -1.87 -3.00
CA SER A 75 10.82 -2.17 -4.30
C SER A 75 10.66 -1.03 -5.31
N ARG A 76 9.56 -0.29 -5.25
CA ARG A 76 9.24 0.87 -6.07
C ARG A 76 8.00 1.58 -5.57
N ALA A 77 7.82 2.82 -6.03
CA ALA A 77 6.59 3.58 -5.87
C ALA A 77 5.95 3.86 -7.25
N LEU A 78 4.63 3.80 -7.33
CA LEU A 78 3.86 4.03 -8.56
C LEU A 78 2.89 5.19 -8.38
N ASN A 79 2.83 6.05 -9.38
CA ASN A 79 1.76 7.03 -9.54
C ASN A 79 0.77 6.50 -10.60
N PRO A 80 -0.42 6.02 -10.22
CA PRO A 80 -1.39 5.48 -11.18
C PRO A 80 -1.82 6.47 -12.27
N TYR A 81 -1.75 7.77 -12.00
CA TYR A 81 -2.15 8.80 -12.97
C TYR A 81 -1.17 8.96 -14.14
N THR A 82 0.08 8.58 -13.95
CA THR A 82 1.12 8.60 -15.00
C THR A 82 1.59 7.21 -15.39
N GLN A 83 1.33 6.20 -14.55
CA GLN A 83 1.83 4.82 -14.70
C GLN A 83 0.68 3.80 -14.55
N ASN A 84 -0.51 4.10 -15.08
CA ASN A 84 -1.70 3.25 -14.89
C ASN A 84 -1.47 1.80 -15.33
N GLN A 85 -0.77 1.60 -16.44
CA GLN A 85 -0.47 0.25 -16.93
C GLN A 85 0.38 -0.55 -15.92
N ALA A 86 1.42 0.06 -15.34
CA ALA A 86 2.27 -0.57 -14.32
C ALA A 86 1.50 -0.83 -13.02
N PHE A 87 0.61 0.10 -12.63
CA PHE A 87 -0.28 -0.07 -11.50
C PHE A 87 -1.23 -1.26 -11.70
N MET A 88 -1.92 -1.32 -12.83
CA MET A 88 -2.85 -2.40 -13.13
C MET A 88 -2.15 -3.76 -13.27
N ALA A 89 -0.89 -3.80 -13.74
CA ALA A 89 -0.10 -5.03 -13.83
C ALA A 89 0.21 -5.68 -12.46
N LEU A 90 0.04 -4.95 -11.35
CA LEU A 90 0.14 -5.54 -10.00
C LEU A 90 -0.94 -6.60 -9.75
N ALA A 91 -2.10 -6.44 -10.38
CA ALA A 91 -3.19 -7.41 -10.27
C ALA A 91 -2.83 -8.79 -10.86
N ASP A 92 -1.90 -8.83 -11.82
CA ASP A 92 -1.50 -10.05 -12.54
C ASP A 92 -0.39 -10.84 -11.80
N GLN A 93 0.13 -10.30 -10.69
CA GLN A 93 1.24 -10.92 -9.95
C GLN A 93 0.71 -11.91 -8.90
N PRO A 94 0.93 -13.22 -9.07
CA PRO A 94 0.38 -14.23 -8.17
C PRO A 94 0.98 -14.19 -6.75
N GLU A 95 2.20 -13.65 -6.61
CA GLU A 95 2.92 -13.52 -5.34
C GLU A 95 2.36 -12.42 -4.43
N ILE A 96 1.62 -11.46 -5.00
CA ILE A 96 0.97 -10.43 -4.21
C ILE A 96 -0.22 -11.04 -3.48
N ARG A 97 -0.20 -10.96 -2.15
CA ARG A 97 -1.24 -11.51 -1.27
C ARG A 97 -1.88 -10.47 -0.37
N PHE A 98 -1.24 -9.32 -0.19
CA PHE A 98 -1.67 -8.32 0.78
C PHE A 98 -1.83 -6.96 0.11
N VAL A 99 -2.87 -6.25 0.53
CA VAL A 99 -3.08 -4.83 0.28
C VAL A 99 -3.20 -4.14 1.62
N ILE A 100 -2.50 -3.03 1.81
CA ILE A 100 -2.63 -2.19 2.99
C ILE A 100 -2.88 -0.76 2.55
N SER A 101 -3.64 0.00 3.33
CA SER A 101 -3.93 1.40 3.01
C SER A 101 -3.91 2.30 4.23
N ASN A 102 -3.51 3.53 4.02
CA ASN A 102 -3.73 4.67 4.91
C ASN A 102 -3.80 5.93 4.02
N THR A 103 -4.98 6.18 3.48
CA THR A 103 -5.26 7.20 2.47
C THR A 103 -5.93 8.45 3.06
N THR A 104 -5.87 8.61 4.38
CA THR A 104 -6.59 9.58 5.21
C THR A 104 -8.06 9.20 5.46
N GLU A 105 -8.71 9.90 6.40
CA GLU A 105 -10.13 9.64 6.73
C GLU A 105 -11.07 9.91 5.55
N ALA A 106 -10.70 10.83 4.66
CA ALA A 106 -11.46 11.13 3.44
C ALA A 106 -11.17 10.15 2.29
N GLY A 107 -10.17 9.27 2.44
CA GLY A 107 -9.73 8.38 1.35
C GLY A 107 -10.65 7.19 1.13
N ILE A 108 -11.39 6.73 2.16
CA ILE A 108 -12.39 5.68 2.02
C ILE A 108 -13.76 6.34 1.85
N ALA A 109 -14.10 6.68 0.62
CA ALA A 109 -15.39 7.23 0.25
C ALA A 109 -15.90 6.60 -1.04
N PHE A 110 -17.21 6.29 -1.07
CA PHE A 110 -17.86 5.86 -2.30
C PHE A 110 -17.94 7.03 -3.28
N ASP A 111 -17.48 6.80 -4.50
CA ASP A 111 -17.57 7.77 -5.59
C ASP A 111 -18.39 7.15 -6.73
N PRO A 112 -19.64 7.61 -6.92
CA PRO A 112 -20.55 7.06 -7.94
C PRO A 112 -20.08 7.34 -9.38
N GLU A 113 -19.16 8.29 -9.58
CA GLU A 113 -18.64 8.62 -10.90
C GLU A 113 -17.48 7.71 -11.34
N CYS A 114 -16.89 6.93 -10.42
CA CYS A 114 -15.83 5.99 -10.75
C CYS A 114 -16.34 4.86 -11.66
N LYS A 115 -15.57 4.58 -12.72
CA LYS A 115 -15.84 3.49 -13.67
C LYS A 115 -14.66 2.53 -13.75
N LEU A 116 -14.94 1.29 -14.14
CA LEU A 116 -13.90 0.29 -14.34
C LEU A 116 -12.92 0.66 -15.45
N GLU A 117 -13.38 1.42 -16.44
CA GLU A 117 -12.62 1.87 -17.61
C GLU A 117 -11.76 3.10 -17.34
N ASP A 118 -11.90 3.76 -16.20
CA ASP A 118 -11.09 4.92 -15.83
C ASP A 118 -9.59 4.54 -15.75
N ALA A 119 -8.71 5.49 -16.03
CA ALA A 119 -7.29 5.23 -16.09
C ALA A 119 -6.45 6.27 -15.32
N PRO A 120 -6.41 6.22 -14.00
CA PRO A 120 -7.10 5.34 -13.03
C PRO A 120 -8.47 5.90 -12.58
N ALA A 121 -9.22 5.11 -11.81
CA ALA A 121 -10.36 5.62 -11.04
C ALA A 121 -9.93 6.77 -10.11
N SER A 122 -10.81 7.75 -9.85
CA SER A 122 -10.49 8.93 -9.04
C SER A 122 -10.25 8.57 -7.57
N SER A 123 -11.12 7.73 -6.98
CA SER A 123 -11.05 7.35 -5.57
C SER A 123 -10.13 6.15 -5.30
N TYR A 124 -9.68 5.99 -4.04
CA TYR A 124 -8.94 4.81 -3.60
C TYR A 124 -9.79 3.53 -3.70
N PRO A 125 -11.05 3.49 -3.19
CA PRO A 125 -11.88 2.30 -3.37
C PRO A 125 -12.09 1.93 -4.85
N GLY A 126 -12.29 2.91 -5.72
CA GLY A 126 -12.39 2.67 -7.17
C GLY A 126 -11.13 2.03 -7.77
N LYS A 127 -9.94 2.53 -7.42
CA LYS A 127 -8.66 1.91 -7.82
C LYS A 127 -8.53 0.48 -7.31
N LEU A 128 -8.98 0.23 -6.08
CA LEU A 128 -8.96 -1.11 -5.49
C LEU A 128 -9.90 -2.05 -6.24
N VAL A 129 -11.12 -1.60 -6.58
CA VAL A 129 -12.07 -2.38 -7.40
C VAL A 129 -11.45 -2.74 -8.76
N GLN A 130 -10.81 -1.79 -9.44
CA GLN A 130 -10.12 -2.04 -10.71
C GLN A 130 -9.07 -3.16 -10.58
N LEU A 131 -8.23 -3.11 -9.53
CA LEU A 131 -7.23 -4.15 -9.25
C LEU A 131 -7.87 -5.50 -8.95
N LEU A 132 -8.91 -5.53 -8.10
CA LEU A 132 -9.59 -6.77 -7.72
C LEU A 132 -10.29 -7.41 -8.92
N TYR A 133 -10.96 -6.61 -9.75
CA TYR A 133 -11.66 -7.09 -10.94
C TYR A 133 -10.65 -7.67 -11.97
N ARG A 134 -9.57 -6.93 -12.28
CA ARG A 134 -8.53 -7.44 -13.18
C ARG A 134 -7.90 -8.73 -12.63
N ARG A 135 -7.64 -8.78 -11.33
CA ARG A 135 -7.08 -9.99 -10.70
C ARG A 135 -8.03 -11.18 -10.82
N TRP A 136 -9.32 -10.96 -10.58
CA TRP A 136 -10.34 -11.98 -10.77
C TRP A 136 -10.37 -12.50 -12.21
N GLN A 137 -10.27 -11.62 -13.20
CA GLN A 137 -10.19 -12.01 -14.61
C GLN A 137 -8.91 -12.80 -14.91
N THR A 138 -7.74 -12.30 -14.45
CA THR A 138 -6.42 -12.92 -14.72
C THR A 138 -6.35 -14.35 -14.17
N PHE A 139 -6.91 -14.58 -12.99
CA PHE A 139 -6.86 -15.89 -12.33
C PHE A 139 -8.17 -16.67 -12.42
N ASN A 140 -9.10 -16.29 -13.29
CA ASN A 140 -10.38 -16.97 -13.51
C ASN A 140 -11.18 -17.22 -12.22
N GLY A 141 -11.14 -16.28 -11.29
CA GLY A 141 -11.86 -16.37 -10.01
C GLY A 141 -11.27 -17.38 -9.01
N ASP A 142 -10.03 -17.83 -9.19
CA ASP A 142 -9.37 -18.75 -8.25
C ASP A 142 -9.29 -18.12 -6.84
N PRO A 143 -9.98 -18.68 -5.82
CA PRO A 143 -9.99 -18.12 -4.49
C PRO A 143 -8.62 -18.14 -3.80
N SER A 144 -7.70 -19.02 -4.22
CA SER A 144 -6.32 -19.05 -3.70
C SER A 144 -5.50 -17.83 -4.10
N LYS A 145 -5.98 -17.06 -5.09
CA LYS A 145 -5.37 -15.82 -5.59
C LYS A 145 -6.04 -14.57 -5.03
N GLY A 146 -6.97 -14.71 -4.09
CA GLY A 146 -7.57 -13.60 -3.36
C GLY A 146 -6.52 -12.75 -2.62
N LEU A 147 -6.89 -11.51 -2.27
CA LEU A 147 -6.05 -10.59 -1.52
C LEU A 147 -6.60 -10.40 -0.11
N ILE A 148 -5.70 -10.32 0.86
CA ILE A 148 -6.03 -9.91 2.22
C ILE A 148 -5.83 -8.40 2.30
N ILE A 149 -6.87 -7.67 2.70
CA ILE A 149 -6.90 -6.20 2.68
C ILE A 149 -6.91 -5.69 4.11
N PHE A 150 -5.95 -4.82 4.45
CA PHE A 150 -5.77 -4.20 5.75
C PHE A 150 -5.94 -2.67 5.64
N PRO A 151 -7.14 -2.11 5.77
CA PRO A 151 -7.30 -0.67 5.86
C PRO A 151 -6.82 -0.19 7.23
N CYS A 152 -5.98 0.87 7.25
CA CYS A 152 -5.40 1.47 8.46
C CYS A 152 -5.85 2.93 8.64
N GLU A 153 -6.85 3.37 7.92
CA GLU A 153 -7.43 4.71 8.07
C GLU A 153 -8.09 4.87 9.45
N LEU A 154 -8.01 6.06 10.04
CA LEU A 154 -8.62 6.39 11.33
C LEU A 154 -10.14 6.57 11.20
N ILE A 155 -10.80 5.51 10.76
CA ILE A 155 -12.25 5.44 10.59
C ILE A 155 -12.78 4.31 11.45
N PHE A 156 -13.85 4.55 12.20
CA PHE A 156 -14.49 3.50 12.99
C PHE A 156 -15.01 2.39 12.07
N LEU A 157 -14.65 1.13 12.35
CA LEU A 157 -14.95 -0.03 11.50
C LEU A 157 -14.50 0.14 10.05
N ASN A 158 -13.31 0.70 9.83
CA ASN A 158 -12.75 1.03 8.51
C ASN A 158 -12.85 -0.11 7.48
N GLY A 159 -12.65 -1.36 7.89
CA GLY A 159 -12.81 -2.53 7.03
C GLY A 159 -14.24 -2.72 6.52
N HIS A 160 -15.26 -2.42 7.33
CA HIS A 160 -16.67 -2.46 6.89
C HIS A 160 -16.95 -1.31 5.93
N VAL A 161 -16.49 -0.10 6.27
CA VAL A 161 -16.68 1.08 5.41
C VAL A 161 -16.03 0.86 4.05
N LEU A 162 -14.79 0.35 4.01
CA LEU A 162 -14.13 0.03 2.74
C LEU A 162 -14.89 -1.05 1.96
N LYS A 163 -15.35 -2.11 2.63
CA LYS A 163 -16.14 -3.17 2.00
C LYS A 163 -17.42 -2.65 1.37
N ASP A 164 -18.07 -1.69 2.01
CA ASP A 164 -19.33 -1.10 1.49
C ASP A 164 -19.06 -0.14 0.31
N CYS A 165 -17.82 0.31 0.11
CA CYS A 165 -17.40 1.15 -1.03
C CYS A 165 -16.97 0.34 -2.26
N ILE A 166 -16.70 -0.97 -2.13
CA ILE A 166 -16.20 -1.85 -3.19
C ILE A 166 -17.21 -2.92 -3.57
#